data_a7f8eeed76795946dcc1d71a6909fd4d
#
_entry.id   a7f8eeed76795946dcc1d71a6909fd4d
#
_cell.length_a   1.000
_cell.length_b   1.000
_cell.length_c   1.000
_cell.angle_alpha   90.00
_cell.angle_beta   90.00
_cell.angle_gamma   90.00
#
_symmetry.space_group_name_H-M   'P 1'
#
loop_
_entity.id
_entity.type
_entity.pdbx_description
1 polymer ?
#
loop_
_entity_poly.entity_id
_entity_poly.type
_entity_poly.pdbx_seq_one_letter_code
_entity_poly.pdbx_strand_id
1 'polypeptide(L)'
;MNTWVKWYEEVMGFVNFLSFDDKQIHTEYSALMSKVMSNGNGRIKFPLNEPAKGKKKSQIEEYLDFYESPGVQHIAIATDDIIQTVRKLRSRGVEFLSAPPKEYYTAIPTRLGEHMKIMNENIDELEELAILVDADEEGYLLQIFTKPVEDLS
;
A
#
# COMPACT_ATOMS: atom_id res chain seq x y z
N MET A 1 -1.96 18.02 4.34
CA MET A 1 -0.74 17.23 4.67
C MET A 1 0.19 17.94 5.66
N ASN A 2 0.74 19.12 5.36
CA ASN A 2 1.75 19.79 6.21
C ASN A 2 1.31 20.04 7.67
N THR A 3 0.04 20.33 7.90
CA THR A 3 -0.52 20.49 9.27
C THR A 3 -0.37 19.21 10.09
N TRP A 4 -0.63 18.06 9.47
CA TRP A 4 -0.50 16.77 10.13
C TRP A 4 0.97 16.35 10.31
N VAL A 5 1.85 16.65 9.34
CA VAL A 5 3.30 16.46 9.50
C VAL A 5 3.77 17.18 10.75
N LYS A 6 3.48 18.46 10.86
CA LYS A 6 3.85 19.28 12.03
C LYS A 6 3.27 18.74 13.34
N TRP A 7 2.04 18.28 13.31
CA TRP A 7 1.42 17.68 14.50
C TRP A 7 2.13 16.40 14.95
N TYR A 8 2.45 15.48 14.01
CA TYR A 8 3.19 14.27 14.34
C TYR A 8 4.60 14.56 14.85
N GLU A 9 5.27 15.58 14.31
CA GLU A 9 6.59 16.02 14.80
C GLU A 9 6.51 16.59 16.21
N GLU A 10 5.63 17.53 16.44
CA GLU A 10 5.57 18.28 17.71
C GLU A 10 4.91 17.49 18.86
N VAL A 11 3.91 16.69 18.56
CA VAL A 11 3.12 15.99 19.59
C VAL A 11 3.60 14.56 19.82
N MET A 12 3.96 13.85 18.77
CA MET A 12 4.34 12.44 18.88
C MET A 12 5.85 12.19 18.72
N GLY A 13 6.62 13.23 18.43
CA GLY A 13 8.08 13.11 18.27
C GLY A 13 8.47 12.28 17.05
N PHE A 14 7.60 12.19 16.04
CA PHE A 14 7.92 11.53 14.78
C PHE A 14 8.83 12.42 13.95
N VAL A 15 9.55 11.81 13.01
CA VAL A 15 10.41 12.50 12.06
C VAL A 15 9.88 12.29 10.64
N ASN A 16 10.05 13.30 9.78
CA ASN A 16 9.78 13.13 8.35
C ASN A 16 10.91 12.27 7.75
N PHE A 17 10.58 11.01 7.47
CA PHE A 17 11.54 10.02 6.97
C PHE A 17 11.74 10.15 5.45
N LEU A 18 10.67 10.42 4.70
CA LEU A 18 10.69 10.47 3.25
C LEU A 18 9.59 11.41 2.75
N SER A 19 9.86 12.10 1.66
CA SER A 19 8.87 12.98 1.01
C SER A 19 8.87 12.74 -0.48
N PHE A 20 7.69 12.61 -1.05
CA PHE A 20 7.47 12.50 -2.49
C PHE A 20 6.58 13.64 -2.96
N ASP A 21 6.95 14.28 -4.05
CA ASP A 21 6.11 15.25 -4.72
C ASP A 21 5.24 14.61 -5.82
N ASP A 22 4.36 15.40 -6.43
CA ASP A 22 3.45 14.97 -7.49
C ASP A 22 4.15 14.54 -8.78
N LYS A 23 5.45 14.82 -8.91
CA LYS A 23 6.27 14.39 -10.06
C LYS A 23 6.90 13.02 -9.83
N GLN A 24 7.11 12.64 -8.56
CA GLN A 24 7.74 11.38 -8.17
C GLN A 24 6.71 10.25 -8.04
N ILE A 25 5.49 10.58 -7.60
CA ILE A 25 4.40 9.60 -7.51
C ILE A 25 3.25 10.07 -8.42
N HIS A 26 3.29 9.63 -9.65
CA HIS A 26 2.21 9.88 -10.59
C HIS A 26 2.04 8.70 -11.57
N THR A 27 0.80 8.49 -11.97
CA THR A 27 0.47 7.69 -13.14
C THR A 27 0.04 8.65 -14.27
N GLU A 28 -0.18 8.14 -15.47
CA GLU A 28 -0.72 8.98 -16.57
C GLU A 28 -2.02 9.71 -16.19
N TYR A 29 -2.75 9.18 -15.20
CA TYR A 29 -4.10 9.63 -14.86
C TYR A 29 -4.23 10.22 -13.47
N SER A 30 -3.44 9.81 -12.49
CA SER A 30 -3.54 10.27 -11.11
C SER A 30 -2.17 10.62 -10.53
N ALA A 31 -2.14 11.60 -9.64
CA ALA A 31 -0.97 12.01 -8.91
C ALA A 31 -1.31 12.17 -7.42
N LEU A 32 -0.31 12.02 -6.57
CA LEU A 32 -0.42 12.30 -5.13
C LEU A 32 0.88 12.88 -4.60
N MET A 33 0.76 13.63 -3.52
CA MET A 33 1.89 14.04 -2.68
C MET A 33 1.89 13.17 -1.43
N SER A 34 3.06 12.71 -1.02
CA SER A 34 3.21 11.86 0.15
C SER A 34 4.37 12.30 1.03
N LYS A 35 4.16 12.29 2.34
CA LYS A 35 5.22 12.41 3.34
C LYS A 35 5.11 11.27 4.33
N VAL A 36 6.19 10.54 4.52
CA VAL A 36 6.25 9.41 5.43
C VAL A 36 6.80 9.87 6.76
N MET A 37 5.97 9.83 7.80
CA MET A 37 6.36 10.08 9.18
C MET A 37 6.78 8.76 9.82
N SER A 38 7.90 8.76 10.56
CA SER A 38 8.43 7.57 11.23
C SER A 38 8.69 7.86 12.70
N ASN A 39 8.42 6.87 13.56
CA ASN A 39 8.83 6.94 14.96
C ASN A 39 10.33 6.70 15.11
N GLY A 40 10.90 7.00 16.30
CA GLY A 40 12.34 7.00 16.51
C GLY A 40 13.08 5.69 16.26
N ASN A 41 12.39 4.53 16.26
CA ASN A 41 12.98 3.23 15.95
C ASN A 41 12.61 2.70 14.55
N GLY A 42 11.90 3.47 13.75
CA GLY A 42 11.52 3.14 12.38
C GLY A 42 10.49 2.02 12.20
N ARG A 43 9.91 1.51 13.30
CA ARG A 43 8.94 0.39 13.24
C ARG A 43 7.54 0.83 12.87
N ILE A 44 7.20 2.09 13.16
CA ILE A 44 5.91 2.68 12.81
C ILE A 44 6.15 3.75 11.76
N LYS A 45 5.48 3.62 10.63
CA LYS A 45 5.54 4.58 9.53
C LYS A 45 4.14 4.97 9.12
N PHE A 46 3.88 6.26 9.01
CA PHE A 46 2.62 6.82 8.56
C PHE A 46 2.82 7.59 7.25
N PRO A 47 2.47 7.02 6.10
CA PRO A 47 2.37 7.79 4.87
C PRO A 47 1.19 8.75 4.96
N LEU A 48 1.47 10.05 4.96
CA LEU A 48 0.46 11.11 4.91
C LEU A 48 0.31 11.53 3.46
N ASN A 49 -0.84 11.20 2.89
CA ASN A 49 -1.11 11.43 1.48
C ASN A 49 -2.07 12.59 1.28
N GLU A 50 -1.87 13.35 0.23
CA GLU A 50 -2.72 14.42 -0.23
C GLU A 50 -2.92 14.28 -1.75
N PRO A 51 -4.14 14.44 -2.28
CA PRO A 51 -4.35 14.34 -3.71
C PRO A 51 -3.62 15.47 -4.43
N ALA A 52 -3.05 15.17 -5.58
CA ALA A 52 -2.51 16.14 -6.51
C ALA A 52 -3.35 16.18 -7.79
N LYS A 53 -3.22 17.23 -8.58
CA LYS A 53 -4.01 17.39 -9.82
C LYS A 53 -3.66 16.29 -10.81
N GLY A 54 -4.64 15.44 -11.11
CA GLY A 54 -4.58 14.37 -12.10
C GLY A 54 -5.70 14.48 -13.13
N LYS A 55 -5.66 13.65 -14.17
CA LYS A 55 -6.71 13.56 -15.20
C LYS A 55 -7.95 12.80 -14.71
N LYS A 56 -7.80 11.94 -13.72
CA LYS A 56 -8.87 11.17 -13.08
C LYS A 56 -8.79 11.34 -11.57
N LYS A 57 -9.93 11.16 -10.92
CA LYS A 57 -10.07 11.14 -9.48
C LYS A 57 -9.20 10.03 -8.90
N SER A 58 -8.38 10.35 -7.92
CA SER A 58 -7.57 9.37 -7.20
C SER A 58 -8.37 8.68 -6.09
N GLN A 59 -7.90 7.51 -5.62
CA GLN A 59 -8.51 6.85 -4.46
C GLN A 59 -8.49 7.72 -3.19
N ILE A 60 -7.53 8.64 -3.09
CA ILE A 60 -7.44 9.59 -1.96
C ILE A 60 -8.55 10.64 -2.06
N GLU A 61 -8.83 11.15 -3.27
CA GLU A 61 -9.97 12.04 -3.49
C GLU A 61 -11.30 11.35 -3.24
N GLU A 62 -11.44 10.08 -3.65
CA GLU A 62 -12.64 9.28 -3.36
C GLU A 62 -12.86 9.13 -1.86
N TYR A 63 -11.80 8.83 -1.10
CA TYR A 63 -11.84 8.75 0.36
C TYR A 63 -12.29 10.07 1.00
N LEU A 64 -11.67 11.19 0.60
CA LEU A 64 -11.99 12.51 1.13
C LEU A 64 -13.41 12.96 0.81
N ASP A 65 -13.92 12.64 -0.38
CA ASP A 65 -15.29 12.96 -0.77
C ASP A 65 -16.33 12.13 0.00
N PHE A 66 -15.98 10.87 0.30
CA PHE A 66 -16.89 10.00 1.05
C PHE A 66 -16.94 10.37 2.53
N TYR A 67 -15.79 10.56 3.17
CA TYR A 67 -15.72 10.84 4.61
C TYR A 67 -15.76 12.34 4.96
N GLU A 68 -15.69 13.23 3.97
CA GLU A 68 -15.66 14.70 4.12
C GLU A 68 -14.55 15.20 5.04
N SER A 69 -13.55 14.36 5.33
CA SER A 69 -12.46 14.69 6.26
C SER A 69 -11.22 13.81 6.03
N PRO A 70 -10.01 14.28 6.43
CA PRO A 70 -8.84 13.42 6.54
C PRO A 70 -9.07 12.31 7.56
N GLY A 71 -8.49 11.13 7.29
CA GLY A 71 -8.57 9.99 8.19
C GLY A 71 -7.63 8.86 7.77
N VAL A 72 -7.76 7.70 8.41
CA VAL A 72 -6.98 6.50 8.12
C VAL A 72 -7.66 5.68 7.04
N GLN A 73 -7.05 5.61 5.85
CA GLN A 73 -7.60 4.83 4.74
C GLN A 73 -7.34 3.33 4.90
N HIS A 74 -6.12 2.96 5.27
CA HIS A 74 -5.78 1.56 5.54
C HIS A 74 -4.65 1.45 6.55
N ILE A 75 -4.50 0.25 7.12
CA ILE A 75 -3.42 -0.10 8.04
C ILE A 75 -2.67 -1.27 7.43
N ALA A 76 -1.37 -1.11 7.21
CA ALA A 76 -0.49 -2.18 6.78
C ALA A 76 0.10 -2.91 7.99
N ILE A 77 -0.01 -4.23 8.00
CA ILE A 77 0.53 -5.10 9.06
C ILE A 77 1.55 -6.04 8.42
N ALA A 78 2.76 -6.06 8.97
CA ALA A 78 3.81 -6.97 8.51
C ALA A 78 3.56 -8.41 8.99
N THR A 79 3.96 -9.36 8.16
CA THR A 79 3.98 -10.79 8.48
C THR A 79 5.23 -11.43 7.89
N ASP A 80 5.78 -12.44 8.57
CA ASP A 80 6.94 -13.19 8.09
C ASP A 80 6.56 -14.25 7.03
N ASP A 81 5.28 -14.64 6.96
CA ASP A 81 4.74 -15.59 6.00
C ASP A 81 3.35 -15.13 5.56
N ILE A 82 3.30 -14.41 4.45
CA ILE A 82 2.04 -13.87 3.91
C ILE A 82 1.12 -14.97 3.40
N ILE A 83 1.66 -16.03 2.77
CA ILE A 83 0.88 -17.14 2.21
C ILE A 83 0.09 -17.83 3.32
N GLN A 84 0.79 -18.25 4.39
CA GLN A 84 0.14 -18.89 5.52
C GLN A 84 -0.84 -17.95 6.24
N THR A 85 -0.46 -16.68 6.39
CA THR A 85 -1.30 -15.66 7.01
C THR A 85 -2.60 -15.46 6.24
N VAL A 86 -2.55 -15.32 4.92
CA VAL A 86 -3.74 -15.12 4.08
C VAL A 86 -4.62 -16.36 4.09
N ARG A 87 -4.05 -17.58 3.97
CA ARG A 87 -4.82 -18.84 4.10
C ARG A 87 -5.57 -18.90 5.42
N LYS A 88 -4.90 -18.54 6.51
CA LYS A 88 -5.48 -18.56 7.86
C LYS A 88 -6.58 -17.51 8.06
N LEU A 89 -6.41 -16.32 7.51
CA LEU A 89 -7.41 -15.27 7.55
C LEU A 89 -8.65 -15.65 6.72
N ARG A 90 -8.47 -16.18 5.50
CA ARG A 90 -9.57 -16.70 4.67
C ARG A 90 -10.35 -17.82 5.36
N SER A 91 -9.67 -18.75 6.00
CA SER A 91 -10.34 -19.83 6.76
C SER A 91 -11.16 -19.33 7.95
N ARG A 92 -10.91 -18.11 8.40
CA ARG A 92 -11.67 -17.41 9.46
C ARG A 92 -12.73 -16.45 8.92
N GLY A 93 -12.97 -16.46 7.62
CA GLY A 93 -14.00 -15.64 7.00
C GLY A 93 -13.57 -14.21 6.62
N VAL A 94 -12.27 -13.89 6.67
CA VAL A 94 -11.80 -12.58 6.19
C VAL A 94 -11.88 -12.56 4.67
N GLU A 95 -12.58 -11.57 4.14
CA GLU A 95 -12.68 -11.31 2.71
C GLU A 95 -11.60 -10.35 2.25
N PHE A 96 -11.04 -10.62 1.06
CA PHE A 96 -10.03 -9.79 0.42
C PHE A 96 -10.56 -9.19 -0.88
N LEU A 97 -9.90 -8.15 -1.38
CA LEU A 97 -10.20 -7.57 -2.68
C LEU A 97 -10.02 -8.63 -3.78
N SER A 98 -10.70 -8.39 -4.91
CA SER A 98 -10.66 -9.30 -6.06
C SER A 98 -9.23 -9.45 -6.60
N ALA A 99 -8.92 -10.68 -7.04
CA ALA A 99 -7.65 -10.96 -7.70
C ALA A 99 -7.48 -10.08 -8.96
N PRO A 100 -6.27 -9.62 -9.25
CA PRO A 100 -5.97 -9.04 -10.55
C PRO A 100 -6.12 -10.08 -11.68
N PRO A 101 -6.18 -9.64 -12.94
CA PRO A 101 -6.22 -10.54 -14.08
C PRO A 101 -5.01 -11.48 -14.10
N LYS A 102 -5.17 -12.66 -14.73
CA LYS A 102 -4.11 -13.68 -14.81
C LYS A 102 -2.81 -13.14 -15.45
N GLU A 103 -2.94 -12.22 -16.39
CA GLU A 103 -1.83 -11.55 -17.06
C GLU A 103 -0.91 -10.80 -16.09
N TYR A 104 -1.44 -10.35 -14.95
CA TYR A 104 -0.64 -9.73 -13.90
C TYR A 104 0.41 -10.69 -13.35
N TYR A 105 0.02 -11.95 -13.06
CA TYR A 105 0.92 -12.96 -12.50
C TYR A 105 1.90 -13.50 -13.55
N THR A 106 1.46 -13.68 -14.77
CA THR A 106 2.36 -14.08 -15.88
C THR A 106 3.42 -13.03 -16.19
N ALA A 107 3.17 -11.76 -15.90
CA ALA A 107 4.12 -10.66 -16.09
C ALA A 107 5.12 -10.50 -14.94
N ILE A 108 4.91 -11.15 -13.77
CA ILE A 108 5.78 -11.00 -12.59
C ILE A 108 7.26 -11.26 -12.92
N PRO A 109 7.64 -12.36 -13.60
CA PRO A 109 9.05 -12.61 -13.89
C PRO A 109 9.73 -11.47 -14.67
N THR A 110 9.03 -10.90 -15.63
CA THR A 110 9.53 -9.77 -16.42
C THR A 110 9.62 -8.48 -15.58
N ARG A 111 8.63 -8.25 -14.72
CA ARG A 111 8.58 -7.04 -13.86
C ARG A 111 9.63 -7.08 -12.75
N LEU A 112 9.82 -8.22 -12.12
CA LEU A 112 10.79 -8.40 -11.04
C LEU A 112 12.24 -8.51 -11.55
N GLY A 113 12.46 -9.01 -12.77
CA GLY A 113 13.81 -9.13 -13.33
C GLY A 113 14.76 -9.88 -12.39
N GLU A 114 15.82 -9.20 -11.95
CA GLU A 114 16.83 -9.79 -11.06
C GLU A 114 16.27 -10.18 -9.66
N HIS A 115 15.23 -9.53 -9.18
CA HIS A 115 14.62 -9.85 -7.89
C HIS A 115 13.94 -11.22 -7.86
N MET A 116 13.65 -11.82 -9.04
CA MET A 116 13.21 -13.22 -9.11
C MET A 116 14.20 -14.20 -8.48
N LYS A 117 15.49 -13.84 -8.42
CA LYS A 117 16.53 -14.70 -7.83
C LYS A 117 16.46 -14.78 -6.31
N ILE A 118 15.86 -13.80 -5.68
CA ILE A 118 15.73 -13.71 -4.22
C ILE A 118 14.30 -14.00 -3.73
N MET A 119 13.31 -14.04 -4.63
CA MET A 119 11.96 -14.40 -4.31
C MET A 119 11.85 -15.91 -4.07
N ASN A 120 11.31 -16.30 -2.94
CA ASN A 120 11.16 -17.69 -2.53
C ASN A 120 9.74 -18.24 -2.74
N GLU A 121 8.77 -17.37 -2.91
CA GLU A 121 7.36 -17.72 -3.02
C GLU A 121 7.01 -18.21 -4.43
N ASN A 122 6.12 -19.19 -4.49
CA ASN A 122 5.62 -19.71 -5.75
C ASN A 122 4.56 -18.77 -6.34
N ILE A 123 4.74 -18.36 -7.60
CA ILE A 123 3.81 -17.45 -8.31
C ILE A 123 2.41 -18.06 -8.39
N ASP A 124 2.27 -19.38 -8.59
CA ASP A 124 0.96 -20.04 -8.65
C ASP A 124 0.21 -19.94 -7.31
N GLU A 125 0.92 -20.01 -6.17
CA GLU A 125 0.32 -19.81 -4.86
C GLU A 125 -0.07 -18.35 -4.61
N LEU A 126 0.73 -17.40 -5.10
CA LEU A 126 0.41 -15.97 -5.03
C LEU A 126 -0.83 -15.65 -5.89
N GLU A 127 -0.96 -16.25 -7.08
CA GLU A 127 -2.15 -16.14 -7.94
C GLU A 127 -3.38 -16.74 -7.24
N GLU A 128 -3.28 -17.96 -6.71
CA GLU A 128 -4.38 -18.63 -5.97
C GLU A 128 -4.91 -17.76 -4.83
N LEU A 129 -4.01 -17.11 -4.11
CA LEU A 129 -4.34 -16.30 -2.94
C LEU A 129 -4.61 -14.81 -3.27
N ALA A 130 -4.49 -14.41 -4.52
CA ALA A 130 -4.62 -13.02 -4.96
C ALA A 130 -3.60 -12.06 -4.31
N ILE A 131 -2.40 -12.55 -3.98
CA ILE A 131 -1.32 -11.76 -3.39
C ILE A 131 -0.62 -10.98 -4.49
N LEU A 132 -0.46 -9.68 -4.27
CA LEU A 132 0.22 -8.77 -5.18
C LEU A 132 1.72 -8.79 -4.93
N VAL A 133 2.49 -8.58 -6.00
CA VAL A 133 3.95 -8.53 -5.96
C VAL A 133 4.41 -7.20 -6.55
N ASP A 134 5.29 -6.52 -5.86
CA ASP A 134 5.98 -5.33 -6.36
C ASP A 134 7.47 -5.40 -6.03
N ALA A 135 8.29 -4.57 -6.67
CA ALA A 135 9.72 -4.52 -6.43
C ALA A 135 10.26 -3.10 -6.65
N ASP A 136 11.29 -2.77 -5.89
CA ASP A 136 12.07 -1.55 -6.03
C ASP A 136 13.58 -1.88 -6.01
N GLU A 137 14.44 -0.88 -5.84
CA GLU A 137 15.89 -1.08 -5.79
C GLU A 137 16.36 -1.89 -4.57
N GLU A 138 15.57 -1.90 -3.48
CA GLU A 138 15.91 -2.54 -2.21
C GLU A 138 15.45 -4.01 -2.13
N GLY A 139 14.46 -4.43 -2.96
CA GLY A 139 13.95 -5.79 -2.95
C GLY A 139 12.57 -5.97 -3.56
N TYR A 140 11.83 -6.95 -3.06
CA TYR A 140 10.43 -7.18 -3.46
C TYR A 140 9.49 -7.11 -2.25
N LEU A 141 8.24 -6.77 -2.54
CA LEU A 141 7.16 -6.65 -1.56
C LEU A 141 5.98 -7.53 -1.98
N LEU A 142 5.48 -8.30 -1.03
CA LEU A 142 4.23 -9.03 -1.17
C LEU A 142 3.16 -8.35 -0.35
N GLN A 143 1.98 -8.13 -0.94
CA GLN A 143 0.88 -7.47 -0.25
C GLN A 143 -0.49 -7.93 -0.75
N ILE A 144 -1.48 -7.82 0.12
CA ILE A 144 -2.88 -8.07 -0.19
C ILE A 144 -3.75 -7.15 0.68
N PHE A 145 -4.92 -6.78 0.19
CA PHE A 145 -5.83 -5.89 0.89
C PHE A 145 -7.14 -6.62 1.19
N THR A 146 -7.62 -6.48 2.42
CA THR A 146 -8.97 -6.93 2.78
C THR A 146 -10.01 -6.03 2.09
N LYS A 147 -11.23 -6.53 1.95
CA LYS A 147 -12.36 -5.63 1.74
C LYS A 147 -12.46 -4.63 2.90
N PRO A 148 -13.10 -3.48 2.72
CA PRO A 148 -13.38 -2.55 3.82
C PRO A 148 -13.99 -3.29 5.02
N VAL A 149 -13.53 -2.94 6.22
CA VAL A 149 -13.98 -3.59 7.47
C VAL A 149 -15.28 -2.96 7.97
N GLU A 150 -15.50 -1.71 7.59
CA GLU A 150 -16.74 -0.97 7.90
C GLU A 150 -17.61 -0.92 6.66
N ASP A 151 -18.92 -1.12 6.83
CA ASP A 151 -19.89 -1.00 5.77
C ASP A 151 -19.89 0.43 5.24
N LEU A 152 -19.51 0.58 3.99
CA LEU A 152 -19.70 1.78 3.18
C LEU A 152 -21.14 1.79 2.65
N SER A 153 -22.11 1.54 3.51
CA SER A 153 -23.54 1.54 3.16
C SER A 153 -24.14 2.92 3.25
#